data_ffc0bd8fde85fc03e8dd987386c1376b
#
_entry.id   ffc0bd8fde85fc03e8dd987386c1376b
#
_cell.length_a   1.000
_cell.length_b   1.000
_cell.length_c   1.000
_cell.angle_alpha   90.00
_cell.angle_beta   90.00
_cell.angle_gamma   90.00
#
_symmetry.space_group_name_H-M   'P 1'
#
loop_
_entity.id
_entity.type
_entity.pdbx_description
1 polymer ?
#
loop_
_entity_poly.entity_id
_entity_poly.type
_entity_poly.pdbx_seq_one_letter_code
_entity_poly.pdbx_strand_id
1 'polypeptide(L)'
;MFTNIKISSLLGTLLLSLTLGTFPVISFAATGYGGPYNFGMPASAAEIALIDIDAMPDGRGLPSGSGNYQKGKGVYTAKCMGCHGADLAGVKGTGAAALIGGRGSLASGKPKKTVESYWPYASTVFDYVKRAMPFNAPGSLT
;
A
#
# COMPACT_ATOMS: atom_id res chain seq x y z
N MET A 1 -1.41 60.79 67.74
CA MET A 1 -1.12 61.88 66.81
C MET A 1 -0.50 61.21 65.58
N PHE A 2 -1.33 60.79 64.61
CA PHE A 2 -0.91 60.02 63.47
C PHE A 2 -1.18 60.82 62.20
N THR A 3 -0.13 61.16 61.51
CA THR A 3 -0.12 61.96 60.28
C THR A 3 -0.41 61.05 59.09
N ASN A 4 -1.48 61.34 58.36
CA ASN A 4 -1.86 60.64 57.11
C ASN A 4 -0.94 61.09 55.96
N ILE A 5 -0.23 60.13 55.38
CA ILE A 5 0.51 60.30 54.12
C ILE A 5 -0.37 59.83 52.98
N LYS A 6 -0.78 60.77 52.12
CA LYS A 6 -1.48 60.44 50.85
C LYS A 6 -0.44 60.10 49.81
N ILE A 7 -0.46 58.84 49.32
CA ILE A 7 0.33 58.39 48.17
C ILE A 7 -0.54 58.53 46.94
N SER A 8 -0.25 59.48 46.09
CA SER A 8 -0.88 59.62 44.77
C SER A 8 -0.20 58.63 43.82
N SER A 9 -0.93 57.59 43.39
CA SER A 9 -0.45 56.65 42.40
C SER A 9 -0.69 57.22 41.00
N LEU A 10 0.37 57.57 40.31
CA LEU A 10 0.39 57.81 38.89
C LEU A 10 0.47 56.42 38.21
N LEU A 11 -0.65 55.91 37.69
CA LEU A 11 -0.67 54.77 36.78
C LEU A 11 -0.24 55.23 35.38
N GLY A 12 1.03 55.06 35.08
CA GLY A 12 1.52 55.15 33.70
C GLY A 12 1.18 53.88 32.97
N THR A 13 0.17 53.90 32.11
CA THR A 13 -0.17 52.78 31.20
C THR A 13 0.85 52.73 30.09
N LEU A 14 1.80 51.81 30.20
CA LEU A 14 2.75 51.49 29.10
C LEU A 14 2.05 50.53 28.14
N LEU A 15 1.49 51.05 27.04
CA LEU A 15 0.98 50.29 25.93
C LEU A 15 2.17 49.67 25.17
N LEU A 16 2.47 48.40 25.47
CA LEU A 16 3.41 47.60 24.71
C LEU A 16 2.71 47.12 23.44
N SER A 17 2.88 47.84 22.33
CA SER A 17 2.40 47.45 21.00
C SER A 17 3.23 46.29 20.52
N LEU A 18 2.67 45.06 20.64
CA LEU A 18 3.20 43.83 20.07
C LEU A 18 2.94 43.85 18.57
N THR A 19 3.89 44.31 17.77
CA THR A 19 3.84 44.17 16.31
C THR A 19 4.12 42.73 15.96
N LEU A 20 3.06 41.95 15.66
CA LEU A 20 3.20 40.65 15.01
C LEU A 20 3.83 40.87 13.64
N GLY A 21 5.13 40.66 13.56
CA GLY A 21 5.82 40.58 12.27
C GLY A 21 5.28 39.42 11.48
N THR A 22 4.51 39.68 10.41
CA THR A 22 4.17 38.70 9.43
C THR A 22 5.42 38.34 8.65
N PHE A 23 6.08 37.25 9.03
CA PHE A 23 7.14 36.68 8.18
C PHE A 23 6.49 36.15 6.91
N PRO A 24 6.93 36.55 5.72
CA PRO A 24 6.47 35.96 4.49
C PRO A 24 6.87 34.48 4.53
N VAL A 25 5.88 33.60 4.56
CA VAL A 25 6.12 32.18 4.29
C VAL A 25 6.48 32.08 2.82
N ILE A 26 7.78 32.00 2.54
CA ILE A 26 8.28 31.74 1.19
C ILE A 26 7.95 30.27 0.94
N SER A 27 6.79 30.03 0.33
CA SER A 27 6.48 28.73 -0.27
C SER A 27 7.43 28.54 -1.45
N PHE A 28 8.46 27.75 -1.26
CA PHE A 28 9.21 27.21 -2.37
C PHE A 28 8.26 26.26 -3.13
N ALA A 29 7.60 26.77 -4.15
CA ALA A 29 7.03 25.90 -5.16
C ALA A 29 8.20 25.10 -5.72
N ALA A 30 8.18 23.79 -5.53
CA ALA A 30 9.14 22.90 -6.18
C ALA A 30 8.87 22.95 -7.68
N THR A 31 9.45 23.93 -8.34
CA THR A 31 9.52 24.03 -9.79
C THR A 31 10.76 23.27 -10.20
N GLY A 32 10.58 22.07 -10.67
CA GLY A 32 11.71 21.41 -11.30
C GLY A 32 11.74 19.91 -11.10
N TYR A 33 12.10 19.29 -12.12
CA TYR A 33 12.49 17.91 -12.22
C TYR A 33 13.52 17.54 -11.15
N GLY A 34 13.27 16.45 -10.47
CA GLY A 34 14.14 15.96 -9.42
C GLY A 34 13.88 16.65 -8.06
N GLY A 35 13.47 15.91 -7.06
CA GLY A 35 13.39 16.39 -5.68
C GLY A 35 14.72 16.99 -5.20
N PRO A 36 14.93 17.16 -3.89
CA PRO A 36 16.10 17.85 -3.33
C PRO A 36 17.47 17.29 -3.78
N TYR A 37 17.46 16.12 -4.39
CA TYR A 37 18.67 15.44 -4.88
C TYR A 37 18.85 15.46 -6.40
N ASN A 38 17.96 16.08 -7.17
CA ASN A 38 17.96 16.11 -8.64
C ASN A 38 17.94 14.73 -9.32
N PHE A 39 17.36 13.74 -8.66
CA PHE A 39 17.18 12.40 -9.23
C PHE A 39 15.73 12.16 -9.62
N GLY A 40 15.55 11.45 -10.74
CA GLY A 40 14.24 11.08 -11.26
C GLY A 40 13.47 12.23 -11.90
N MET A 41 12.35 11.85 -12.47
CA MET A 41 11.37 12.76 -13.06
C MET A 41 9.99 12.44 -12.48
N PRO A 42 9.09 13.41 -12.33
CA PRO A 42 7.71 13.13 -11.98
C PRO A 42 7.09 12.19 -13.03
N ALA A 43 6.49 11.08 -12.57
CA ALA A 43 5.76 10.20 -13.46
C ALA A 43 4.49 10.88 -13.95
N SER A 44 4.17 10.72 -15.23
CA SER A 44 2.90 11.16 -15.80
C SER A 44 1.75 10.29 -15.29
N ALA A 45 0.51 10.79 -15.34
CA ALA A 45 -0.66 10.00 -14.99
C ALA A 45 -0.78 8.72 -15.84
N ALA A 46 -0.35 8.74 -17.09
CA ALA A 46 -0.34 7.58 -17.96
C ALA A 46 0.68 6.52 -17.52
N GLU A 47 1.87 6.92 -17.11
CA GLU A 47 2.88 6.00 -16.57
C GLU A 47 2.43 5.41 -15.24
N ILE A 48 1.82 6.21 -14.37
CA ILE A 48 1.26 5.72 -13.11
C ILE A 48 0.17 4.67 -13.38
N ALA A 49 -0.76 4.95 -14.30
CA ALA A 49 -1.84 4.04 -14.62
C ALA A 49 -1.38 2.67 -15.15
N LEU A 50 -0.19 2.57 -15.74
CA LEU A 50 0.37 1.30 -16.19
C LEU A 50 0.81 0.38 -15.05
N ILE A 51 1.16 0.93 -13.90
CA ILE A 51 1.66 0.19 -12.74
C ILE A 51 0.70 0.21 -11.56
N ASP A 52 -0.28 1.12 -11.55
CA ASP A 52 -1.33 1.21 -10.53
C ASP A 52 -2.44 0.19 -10.84
N ILE A 53 -2.09 -1.08 -10.70
CA ILE A 53 -2.96 -2.22 -10.98
C ILE A 53 -3.29 -3.02 -9.72
N ASP A 54 -3.06 -2.43 -8.56
CA ASP A 54 -3.26 -3.07 -7.26
C ASP A 54 -4.73 -3.38 -6.98
N ALA A 55 -4.98 -4.58 -6.48
CA ALA A 55 -6.30 -4.94 -5.96
C ALA A 55 -6.25 -5.01 -4.43
N MET A 56 -6.98 -4.11 -3.78
CA MET A 56 -7.02 -4.00 -2.34
C MET A 56 -7.87 -5.11 -1.68
N PRO A 57 -7.68 -5.40 -0.38
CA PRO A 57 -8.47 -6.40 0.33
C PRO A 57 -9.99 -6.18 0.24
N ASP A 58 -10.43 -4.95 0.19
CA ASP A 58 -11.84 -4.56 0.07
C ASP A 58 -12.38 -4.61 -1.37
N GLY A 59 -11.54 -4.99 -2.35
CA GLY A 59 -11.89 -5.13 -3.74
C GLY A 59 -11.70 -3.86 -4.59
N ARG A 60 -11.28 -2.75 -4.02
CA ARG A 60 -10.88 -1.57 -4.82
C ARG A 60 -9.72 -1.94 -5.74
N GLY A 61 -9.70 -1.42 -6.95
CA GLY A 61 -8.68 -1.71 -7.96
C GLY A 61 -8.92 -3.02 -8.74
N LEU A 62 -9.91 -3.84 -8.37
CA LEU A 62 -10.29 -4.98 -9.20
C LEU A 62 -10.82 -4.51 -10.55
N PRO A 63 -10.35 -5.08 -11.66
CA PRO A 63 -10.89 -4.77 -12.97
C PRO A 63 -12.34 -5.26 -13.11
N SER A 64 -13.09 -4.65 -14.00
CA SER A 64 -14.40 -5.15 -14.40
C SER A 64 -14.26 -6.55 -15.02
N GLY A 65 -15.16 -7.44 -14.68
CA GLY A 65 -15.19 -8.78 -15.23
C GLY A 65 -15.82 -9.81 -14.30
N SER A 66 -15.93 -11.02 -14.80
CA SER A 66 -16.42 -12.16 -14.05
C SER A 66 -15.79 -13.46 -14.53
N GLY A 67 -15.73 -14.42 -13.66
CA GLY A 67 -15.28 -15.76 -13.96
C GLY A 67 -16.09 -16.81 -13.22
N ASN A 68 -15.86 -18.06 -13.55
CA ASN A 68 -16.41 -19.19 -12.82
C ASN A 68 -15.36 -20.28 -12.67
N TYR A 69 -15.68 -21.29 -11.87
CA TYR A 69 -14.78 -22.40 -11.60
C TYR A 69 -14.26 -23.10 -12.87
N GLN A 70 -15.11 -23.34 -13.87
CA GLN A 70 -14.72 -24.06 -15.08
C GLN A 70 -13.70 -23.27 -15.90
N LYS A 71 -13.94 -21.97 -16.08
CA LYS A 71 -12.98 -21.09 -16.75
C LYS A 71 -11.66 -21.02 -15.98
N GLY A 72 -11.73 -20.83 -14.66
CA GLY A 72 -10.54 -20.80 -13.79
C GLY A 72 -9.75 -22.10 -13.82
N LYS A 73 -10.42 -23.26 -13.81
CA LYS A 73 -9.79 -24.56 -13.95
C LYS A 73 -9.04 -24.69 -15.29
N GLY A 74 -9.63 -24.21 -16.38
CA GLY A 74 -8.98 -24.21 -17.69
C GLY A 74 -7.69 -23.38 -17.70
N VAL A 75 -7.74 -22.16 -17.15
CA VAL A 75 -6.57 -21.29 -17.00
C VAL A 75 -5.51 -21.95 -16.12
N TYR A 76 -5.90 -22.50 -14.96
CA TYR A 76 -5.00 -23.19 -14.05
C TYR A 76 -4.28 -24.35 -14.75
N THR A 77 -5.03 -25.20 -15.45
CA THR A 77 -4.46 -26.34 -16.20
C THR A 77 -3.43 -25.89 -17.23
N ALA A 78 -3.72 -24.80 -17.95
CA ALA A 78 -2.85 -24.31 -19.02
C ALA A 78 -1.62 -23.53 -18.51
N LYS A 79 -1.72 -22.83 -17.39
CA LYS A 79 -0.72 -21.84 -16.97
C LYS A 79 -0.06 -22.11 -15.61
N CYS A 80 -0.67 -22.91 -14.76
CA CYS A 80 -0.24 -23.06 -13.35
C CYS A 80 0.12 -24.49 -12.98
N MET A 81 -0.59 -25.47 -13.55
CA MET A 81 -0.52 -26.88 -13.16
C MET A 81 0.89 -27.48 -13.33
N GLY A 82 1.65 -27.02 -14.31
CA GLY A 82 3.02 -27.51 -14.54
C GLY A 82 3.96 -27.30 -13.36
N CYS A 83 3.71 -26.24 -12.57
CA CYS A 83 4.51 -25.93 -11.39
C CYS A 83 3.79 -26.28 -10.08
N HIS A 84 2.49 -26.00 -9.98
CA HIS A 84 1.72 -26.19 -8.75
C HIS A 84 1.05 -27.55 -8.61
N GLY A 85 1.14 -28.40 -9.64
CA GLY A 85 0.58 -29.76 -9.63
C GLY A 85 -0.91 -29.81 -9.95
N ALA A 86 -1.38 -30.96 -10.44
CA ALA A 86 -2.80 -31.18 -10.71
C ALA A 86 -3.63 -31.21 -9.42
N ASP A 87 -3.01 -31.58 -8.33
CA ASP A 87 -3.56 -31.67 -6.98
C ASP A 87 -3.30 -30.42 -6.12
N LEU A 88 -2.72 -29.36 -6.70
CA LEU A 88 -2.37 -28.10 -6.02
C LEU A 88 -1.30 -28.26 -4.92
N ALA A 89 -0.65 -29.42 -4.81
CA ALA A 89 0.32 -29.71 -3.76
C ALA A 89 1.74 -29.22 -4.08
N GLY A 90 1.95 -28.69 -5.29
CA GLY A 90 3.26 -28.31 -5.82
C GLY A 90 3.96 -29.48 -6.50
N VAL A 91 4.80 -29.20 -7.48
CA VAL A 91 5.62 -30.19 -8.17
C VAL A 91 7.05 -30.13 -7.64
N LYS A 92 7.57 -31.25 -7.16
CA LYS A 92 8.93 -31.34 -6.63
C LYS A 92 9.95 -30.91 -7.70
N GLY A 93 10.88 -30.04 -7.30
CA GLY A 93 11.94 -29.55 -8.18
C GLY A 93 11.60 -28.26 -8.94
N THR A 94 10.33 -27.82 -8.96
CA THR A 94 9.95 -26.55 -9.61
C THR A 94 10.13 -25.32 -8.71
N GLY A 95 10.29 -25.52 -7.39
CA GLY A 95 10.29 -24.45 -6.41
C GLY A 95 8.90 -23.86 -6.09
N ALA A 96 7.85 -24.32 -6.79
CA ALA A 96 6.51 -23.83 -6.57
C ALA A 96 5.92 -24.34 -5.25
N ALA A 97 5.37 -23.44 -4.46
CA ALA A 97 4.72 -23.79 -3.20
C ALA A 97 3.38 -24.52 -3.43
N ALA A 98 2.99 -25.34 -2.46
CA ALA A 98 1.65 -25.87 -2.40
C ALA A 98 0.63 -24.73 -2.23
N LEU A 99 -0.50 -24.84 -2.93
CA LEU A 99 -1.61 -23.89 -2.85
C LEU A 99 -2.67 -24.33 -1.84
N ILE A 100 -2.63 -25.62 -1.44
CA ILE A 100 -3.59 -26.22 -0.49
C ILE A 100 -2.90 -26.79 0.75
N GLY A 101 -3.73 -27.08 1.75
CA GLY A 101 -3.33 -27.64 3.03
C GLY A 101 -2.90 -26.59 4.04
N GLY A 102 -2.56 -27.04 5.25
CA GLY A 102 -2.12 -26.17 6.33
C GLY A 102 -3.25 -25.54 7.15
N ARG A 103 -4.52 -25.90 6.93
CA ARG A 103 -5.62 -25.47 7.77
C ARG A 103 -5.35 -25.86 9.22
N GLY A 104 -5.56 -24.92 10.16
CA GLY A 104 -5.30 -25.11 11.57
C GLY A 104 -3.84 -25.11 11.99
N SER A 105 -2.88 -25.01 11.04
CA SER A 105 -1.45 -25.04 11.36
C SER A 105 -0.86 -23.68 11.73
N LEU A 106 -1.58 -22.57 11.51
CA LEU A 106 -1.00 -21.23 11.62
C LEU A 106 -0.54 -20.87 13.04
N ALA A 107 -1.17 -21.45 14.06
CA ALA A 107 -0.79 -21.29 15.47
C ALA A 107 0.25 -22.30 15.94
N SER A 108 0.72 -23.20 15.09
CA SER A 108 1.71 -24.22 15.44
C SER A 108 3.14 -23.70 15.31
N GLY A 109 4.11 -24.44 15.88
CA GLY A 109 5.52 -24.12 15.72
C GLY A 109 6.06 -24.30 14.29
N LYS A 110 5.28 -24.89 13.39
CA LYS A 110 5.60 -25.09 11.95
C LYS A 110 4.39 -24.77 11.07
N PRO A 111 4.02 -23.50 10.92
CA PRO A 111 2.86 -23.11 10.14
C PRO A 111 3.08 -23.39 8.64
N LYS A 112 2.10 -24.04 8.00
CA LYS A 112 2.07 -24.22 6.56
C LYS A 112 1.16 -23.13 5.95
N LYS A 113 1.76 -22.13 5.34
CA LYS A 113 1.05 -21.01 4.71
C LYS A 113 0.77 -21.34 3.24
N THR A 114 -0.51 -21.41 2.89
CA THR A 114 -0.98 -21.64 1.53
C THR A 114 -2.12 -20.69 1.21
N VAL A 115 -2.61 -20.70 -0.03
CA VAL A 115 -3.83 -19.94 -0.39
C VAL A 115 -5.00 -20.41 0.48
N GLU A 116 -5.09 -21.71 0.78
CA GLU A 116 -6.18 -22.29 1.58
C GLU A 116 -6.12 -21.91 3.07
N SER A 117 -4.92 -21.75 3.65
CA SER A 117 -4.75 -21.59 5.10
C SER A 117 -4.44 -20.18 5.55
N TYR A 118 -3.84 -19.35 4.68
CA TYR A 118 -3.22 -18.09 5.07
C TYR A 118 -3.84 -16.86 4.38
N TRP A 119 -4.31 -16.98 3.15
CA TRP A 119 -4.79 -15.84 2.38
C TRP A 119 -6.26 -15.51 2.73
N PRO A 120 -6.53 -14.39 3.44
CA PRO A 120 -7.87 -14.10 3.94
C PRO A 120 -8.81 -13.48 2.90
N TYR A 121 -8.27 -12.91 1.81
CA TYR A 121 -9.06 -12.20 0.81
C TYR A 121 -8.78 -12.71 -0.59
N ALA A 122 -9.84 -12.98 -1.35
CA ALA A 122 -9.72 -13.40 -2.76
C ALA A 122 -9.11 -12.30 -3.65
N SER A 123 -9.36 -11.03 -3.32
CA SER A 123 -8.79 -9.87 -4.01
C SER A 123 -7.27 -9.83 -3.91
N THR A 124 -6.68 -10.15 -2.77
CA THR A 124 -5.22 -10.21 -2.61
C THR A 124 -4.60 -11.40 -3.33
N VAL A 125 -5.32 -12.53 -3.42
CA VAL A 125 -4.90 -13.66 -4.27
C VAL A 125 -4.90 -13.24 -5.74
N PHE A 126 -5.97 -12.57 -6.18
CA PHE A 126 -6.08 -12.05 -7.54
C PHE A 126 -4.93 -11.09 -7.86
N ASP A 127 -4.68 -10.13 -6.98
CA ASP A 127 -3.60 -9.15 -7.12
C ASP A 127 -2.23 -9.82 -7.32
N TYR A 128 -1.90 -10.74 -6.43
CA TYR A 128 -0.65 -11.48 -6.50
C TYR A 128 -0.53 -12.28 -7.80
N VAL A 129 -1.58 -13.01 -8.16
CA VAL A 129 -1.60 -13.82 -9.38
C VAL A 129 -1.46 -12.96 -10.63
N LYS A 130 -2.19 -11.85 -10.70
CA LYS A 130 -2.13 -10.92 -11.84
C LYS A 130 -0.73 -10.33 -12.04
N ARG A 131 -0.07 -9.94 -10.95
CA ARG A 131 1.23 -9.26 -11.02
C ARG A 131 2.43 -10.19 -11.07
N ALA A 132 2.36 -11.37 -10.46
CA ALA A 132 3.53 -12.22 -10.23
C ALA A 132 3.45 -13.61 -10.91
N MET A 133 2.28 -14.03 -11.39
CA MET A 133 2.08 -15.36 -11.94
C MET A 133 1.54 -15.32 -13.39
N PRO A 134 1.88 -16.32 -14.22
CA PRO A 134 2.84 -17.41 -13.97
C PRO A 134 4.26 -16.85 -13.83
N PHE A 135 5.07 -17.46 -12.99
CA PHE A 135 6.39 -16.94 -12.61
C PHE A 135 7.34 -16.69 -13.79
N ASN A 136 7.23 -17.51 -14.85
CA ASN A 136 8.00 -17.38 -16.08
C ASN A 136 7.46 -16.30 -17.04
N ALA A 137 6.28 -15.75 -16.78
CA ALA A 137 5.64 -14.71 -17.59
C ALA A 137 4.71 -13.83 -16.72
N PRO A 138 5.24 -13.07 -15.74
CA PRO A 138 4.43 -12.19 -14.87
C PRO A 138 3.62 -11.18 -15.68
N GLY A 139 2.39 -10.90 -15.25
CA GLY A 139 1.51 -9.94 -15.92
C GLY A 139 0.89 -10.43 -17.24
N SER A 140 1.08 -11.69 -17.63
CA SER A 140 0.55 -12.24 -18.88
C SER A 140 -0.89 -12.76 -18.80
N LEU A 141 -1.49 -12.76 -17.61
CA LEU A 141 -2.89 -13.14 -17.43
C LEU A 141 -3.80 -11.92 -17.68
N THR A 142 -4.80 -12.11 -18.54
CA THR A 142 -5.81 -11.12 -18.92
C THR A 142 -7.16 -11.47 -18.31
#